data_a6ec6b41d44b0ccb701e7a3687d56f6b
#
_entry.id   a6ec6b41d44b0ccb701e7a3687d56f6b
#
_cell.length_a   1.000
_cell.length_b   1.000
_cell.length_c   1.000
_cell.angle_alpha   90.00
_cell.angle_beta   90.00
_cell.angle_gamma   90.00
#
_symmetry.space_group_name_H-M   'P 1'
#
loop_
_entity.id
_entity.type
_entity.pdbx_description
1 polymer ?
#
loop_
_entity_poly.entity_id
_entity_poly.type
_entity_poly.pdbx_seq_one_letter_code
_entity_poly.pdbx_strand_id
1 'polypeptide(L)'
;MRIAPWGRSTVKNYYGRLCAETYEVLHAAAPEDELAFYLSYARAGDKILEPMCGSGRFLVPFMERGFDITGIDLSEEMLSSLYRKAPRAHAFKGDILKFDSDAPYDYIFISSGSFSLFTDEGAADRVLVKLRSLLAPGGKMVIAAESMAGACNGDGSYRLVSAIPFDDGGELRFSSMDRYDAKTQTQYSPGRYELYRDGELVESEWMDFQIRLYRFGELEQRLERAGFASVTTYRSFDKEPAKGDMDEMFLYECSVG
;
A
#
# COMPACT_ATOMS: atom_id res chain seq x y z
N MET A 1 4.19 9.38 -26.80
CA MET A 1 3.00 9.08 -25.98
C MET A 1 2.20 8.03 -26.74
N ARG A 2 2.37 6.75 -26.43
CA ARG A 2 1.57 5.69 -27.05
C ARG A 2 0.40 5.44 -26.11
N ILE A 3 -0.79 5.76 -26.57
CA ILE A 3 -2.06 5.43 -25.92
C ILE A 3 -2.10 3.90 -25.80
N ALA A 4 -2.38 3.37 -24.60
CA ALA A 4 -2.67 1.96 -24.43
C ALA A 4 -3.82 1.57 -25.39
N PRO A 5 -3.79 0.40 -26.03
CA PRO A 5 -4.73 0.06 -27.10
C PRO A 5 -6.19 -0.17 -26.64
N TRP A 6 -6.50 0.08 -25.38
CA TRP A 6 -7.77 -0.23 -24.74
C TRP A 6 -8.39 1.02 -24.11
N GLY A 7 -9.00 1.85 -24.90
CA GLY A 7 -9.69 3.12 -24.73
C GLY A 7 -10.48 3.42 -23.44
N ARG A 8 -9.97 3.11 -22.26
CA ARG A 8 -10.44 3.66 -20.98
C ARG A 8 -9.23 4.18 -20.19
N SER A 9 -9.30 5.43 -19.73
CA SER A 9 -8.39 5.98 -18.76
C SER A 9 -8.53 5.16 -17.47
N THR A 10 -7.62 4.23 -17.27
CA THR A 10 -7.51 3.55 -15.98
C THR A 10 -6.99 4.56 -14.97
N VAL A 11 -7.68 4.71 -13.85
CA VAL A 11 -7.16 5.47 -12.71
C VAL A 11 -5.92 4.72 -12.23
N LYS A 12 -4.80 5.44 -12.15
CA LYS A 12 -3.52 4.90 -11.69
C LYS A 12 -3.68 4.26 -10.30
N ASN A 13 -3.08 3.09 -10.13
CA ASN A 13 -3.08 2.36 -8.85
C ASN A 13 -4.47 2.10 -8.25
N TYR A 14 -5.51 2.00 -9.09
CA TYR A 14 -6.83 1.65 -8.61
C TYR A 14 -7.03 0.13 -8.60
N TYR A 15 -7.35 -0.39 -7.43
CA TYR A 15 -7.66 -1.81 -7.22
C TYR A 15 -9.12 -2.07 -7.53
N GLY A 16 -9.42 -2.56 -8.75
CA GLY A 16 -10.76 -2.93 -9.16
C GLY A 16 -11.16 -4.32 -8.64
N ARG A 17 -12.27 -4.87 -9.16
CA ARG A 17 -12.89 -6.08 -8.64
C ARG A 17 -11.99 -7.32 -8.76
N LEU A 18 -11.51 -7.63 -9.97
CA LEU A 18 -10.66 -8.81 -10.18
C LEU A 18 -9.30 -8.67 -9.51
N CYS A 19 -8.76 -7.44 -9.49
CA CYS A 19 -7.55 -7.13 -8.73
C CYS A 19 -7.75 -7.39 -7.23
N ALA A 20 -8.85 -6.89 -6.65
CA ALA A 20 -9.15 -7.10 -5.23
C ALA A 20 -9.36 -8.58 -4.89
N GLU A 21 -10.06 -9.34 -5.75
CA GLU A 21 -10.22 -10.79 -5.59
C GLU A 21 -8.88 -11.53 -5.63
N THR A 22 -8.01 -11.18 -6.59
CA THR A 22 -6.65 -11.74 -6.65
C THR A 22 -5.86 -11.41 -5.39
N TYR A 23 -5.94 -10.16 -4.92
CA TYR A 23 -5.24 -9.71 -3.71
C TYR A 23 -5.68 -10.50 -2.47
N GLU A 24 -6.99 -10.75 -2.31
CA GLU A 24 -7.53 -11.50 -1.19
C GLU A 24 -7.01 -12.94 -1.11
N VAL A 25 -6.75 -13.57 -2.25
CA VAL A 25 -6.18 -14.93 -2.29
C VAL A 25 -4.68 -14.91 -2.01
N LEU A 26 -3.95 -14.00 -2.66
CA LEU A 26 -2.48 -13.96 -2.56
C LEU A 26 -2.00 -13.36 -1.24
N HIS A 27 -2.81 -12.50 -0.61
CA HIS A 27 -2.48 -11.73 0.60
C HIS A 27 -3.55 -11.84 1.68
N ALA A 28 -4.07 -13.04 1.90
CA ALA A 28 -5.20 -13.31 2.81
C ALA A 28 -4.95 -12.87 4.26
N ALA A 29 -3.70 -12.91 4.72
CA ALA A 29 -3.31 -12.52 6.08
C ALA A 29 -2.06 -11.65 6.07
N ALA A 30 -1.90 -10.84 7.12
CA ALA A 30 -0.64 -10.13 7.36
C ALA A 30 0.47 -11.14 7.72
N PRO A 31 1.70 -11.00 7.20
CA PRO A 31 2.86 -11.73 7.70
C PRO A 31 3.03 -11.46 9.21
N GLU A 32 3.40 -12.50 9.96
CA GLU A 32 3.47 -12.40 11.41
C GLU A 32 4.51 -11.39 11.90
N ASP A 33 5.67 -11.35 11.26
CA ASP A 33 6.76 -10.42 11.56
C ASP A 33 6.38 -8.97 11.24
N GLU A 34 5.77 -8.72 10.09
CA GLU A 34 5.29 -7.41 9.69
C GLU A 34 4.18 -6.92 10.65
N LEU A 35 3.21 -7.78 10.97
CA LEU A 35 2.16 -7.44 11.91
C LEU A 35 2.72 -7.14 13.31
N ALA A 36 3.65 -7.97 13.80
CA ALA A 36 4.29 -7.76 15.09
C ALA A 36 5.07 -6.44 15.14
N PHE A 37 5.73 -6.08 14.04
CA PHE A 37 6.42 -4.80 13.91
C PHE A 37 5.47 -3.62 14.09
N TYR A 38 4.35 -3.55 13.33
CA TYR A 38 3.39 -2.44 13.47
C TYR A 38 2.69 -2.45 14.84
N LEU A 39 2.35 -3.62 15.39
CA LEU A 39 1.77 -3.74 16.73
C LEU A 39 2.72 -3.25 17.83
N SER A 40 4.03 -3.33 17.62
CA SER A 40 5.04 -2.90 18.62
C SER A 40 4.99 -1.39 18.93
N TYR A 41 4.32 -0.61 18.10
CA TYR A 41 4.15 0.83 18.27
C TYR A 41 2.81 1.22 18.90
N ALA A 42 1.81 0.32 18.88
CA ALA A 42 0.48 0.59 19.40
C ALA A 42 0.42 0.40 20.92
N ARG A 43 -0.28 1.28 21.61
CA ARG A 43 -0.52 1.22 23.06
C ARG A 43 -2.02 1.14 23.35
N ALA A 44 -2.37 0.57 24.46
CA ALA A 44 -3.78 0.54 24.87
C ALA A 44 -4.33 1.97 25.02
N GLY A 45 -5.43 2.23 24.33
CA GLY A 45 -6.08 3.54 24.31
C GLY A 45 -5.62 4.48 23.20
N ASP A 46 -4.60 4.09 22.41
CA ASP A 46 -4.20 4.88 21.24
C ASP A 46 -5.32 4.94 20.20
N LYS A 47 -5.53 6.11 19.62
CA LYS A 47 -6.32 6.31 18.41
C LYS A 47 -5.41 6.11 17.19
N ILE A 48 -5.72 5.11 16.37
CA ILE A 48 -4.85 4.66 15.29
C ILE A 48 -5.48 4.94 13.92
N LEU A 49 -4.67 5.33 12.93
CA LEU A 49 -5.09 5.50 11.55
C LEU A 49 -4.24 4.61 10.62
N GLU A 50 -4.89 3.84 9.77
CA GLU A 50 -4.28 3.15 8.65
C GLU A 50 -4.77 3.75 7.32
N PRO A 51 -4.06 4.74 6.75
CA PRO A 51 -4.29 5.16 5.38
C PRO A 51 -3.92 4.05 4.40
N MET A 52 -4.69 3.93 3.30
CA MET A 52 -4.51 2.89 2.29
C MET A 52 -4.71 1.48 2.88
N CYS A 53 -5.70 1.34 3.76
CA CYS A 53 -5.97 0.12 4.53
C CYS A 53 -6.42 -1.07 3.65
N GLY A 54 -6.78 -0.83 2.39
CA GLY A 54 -7.23 -1.83 1.45
C GLY A 54 -8.35 -2.71 2.00
N SER A 55 -8.18 -4.01 1.90
CA SER A 55 -9.10 -5.00 2.44
C SER A 55 -8.90 -5.32 3.93
N GLY A 56 -8.11 -4.50 4.64
CA GLY A 56 -7.94 -4.60 6.09
C GLY A 56 -6.97 -5.67 6.56
N ARG A 57 -5.95 -5.98 5.76
CA ARG A 57 -4.94 -6.99 6.08
C ARG A 57 -4.27 -6.76 7.45
N PHE A 58 -4.05 -5.50 7.83
CA PHE A 58 -3.54 -5.10 9.15
C PHE A 58 -4.64 -4.52 10.04
N LEU A 59 -5.57 -3.74 9.50
CA LEU A 59 -6.68 -3.15 10.25
C LEU A 59 -7.47 -4.20 11.05
N VAL A 60 -7.82 -5.33 10.42
CA VAL A 60 -8.62 -6.37 11.09
C VAL A 60 -7.87 -6.97 12.28
N PRO A 61 -6.59 -7.41 12.17
CA PRO A 61 -5.83 -7.88 13.33
C PRO A 61 -5.67 -6.87 14.46
N PHE A 62 -5.57 -5.56 14.17
CA PHE A 62 -5.55 -4.51 15.18
C PHE A 62 -6.91 -4.39 15.89
N MET A 63 -8.00 -4.32 15.11
CA MET A 63 -9.37 -4.27 15.63
C MET A 63 -9.69 -5.48 16.53
N GLU A 64 -9.31 -6.70 16.14
CA GLU A 64 -9.52 -7.94 16.89
C GLU A 64 -8.78 -7.94 18.25
N ARG A 65 -7.68 -7.18 18.36
CA ARG A 65 -6.93 -6.97 19.60
C ARG A 65 -7.47 -5.82 20.44
N GLY A 66 -8.57 -5.20 20.02
CA GLY A 66 -9.25 -4.16 20.77
C GLY A 66 -8.67 -2.75 20.61
N PHE A 67 -7.85 -2.51 19.59
CA PHE A 67 -7.38 -1.16 19.27
C PHE A 67 -8.47 -0.32 18.59
N ASP A 68 -8.50 0.98 18.91
CA ASP A 68 -9.32 1.99 18.22
C ASP A 68 -8.63 2.39 16.91
N ILE A 69 -8.93 1.65 15.84
CA ILE A 69 -8.30 1.84 14.53
C ILE A 69 -9.32 2.28 13.48
N THR A 70 -8.94 3.30 12.71
CA THR A 70 -9.68 3.82 11.55
C THR A 70 -8.90 3.51 10.28
N GLY A 71 -9.59 3.06 9.23
CA GLY A 71 -9.03 2.84 7.90
C GLY A 71 -9.52 3.87 6.87
N ILE A 72 -8.69 4.16 5.87
CA ILE A 72 -9.09 4.95 4.69
C ILE A 72 -8.52 4.27 3.45
N ASP A 73 -9.37 4.09 2.43
CA ASP A 73 -8.92 3.60 1.12
C ASP A 73 -9.71 4.26 -0.02
N LEU A 74 -9.12 4.33 -1.21
CA LEU A 74 -9.77 4.84 -2.42
C LEU A 74 -10.63 3.78 -3.11
N SER A 75 -10.26 2.50 -3.00
CA SER A 75 -10.94 1.39 -3.66
C SER A 75 -12.16 0.95 -2.88
N GLU A 76 -13.32 1.07 -3.51
CA GLU A 76 -14.59 0.55 -2.99
C GLU A 76 -14.59 -0.96 -2.95
N GLU A 77 -13.94 -1.61 -3.91
CA GLU A 77 -13.83 -3.05 -4.03
C GLU A 77 -13.00 -3.64 -2.88
N MET A 78 -11.88 -2.99 -2.54
CA MET A 78 -11.06 -3.38 -1.39
C MET A 78 -11.84 -3.19 -0.07
N LEU A 79 -12.50 -2.07 0.12
CA LEU A 79 -13.35 -1.83 1.30
C LEU A 79 -14.53 -2.80 1.37
N SER A 80 -15.12 -3.19 0.23
CA SER A 80 -16.17 -4.22 0.19
C SER A 80 -15.63 -5.56 0.68
N SER A 81 -14.38 -5.91 0.34
CA SER A 81 -13.71 -7.10 0.86
C SER A 81 -13.44 -7.00 2.36
N LEU A 82 -13.02 -5.83 2.85
CA LEU A 82 -12.88 -5.55 4.28
C LEU A 82 -14.18 -5.79 5.04
N TYR A 83 -15.29 -5.19 4.57
CA TYR A 83 -16.57 -5.30 5.28
C TYR A 83 -17.19 -6.70 5.23
N ARG A 84 -16.87 -7.52 4.21
CA ARG A 84 -17.25 -8.95 4.21
C ARG A 84 -16.55 -9.73 5.32
N LYS A 85 -15.26 -9.44 5.60
CA LYS A 85 -14.46 -10.09 6.65
C LYS A 85 -14.76 -9.52 8.03
N ALA A 86 -14.90 -8.22 8.11
CA ALA A 86 -15.03 -7.47 9.35
C ALA A 86 -16.15 -6.41 9.24
N PRO A 87 -17.44 -6.80 9.36
CA PRO A 87 -18.58 -5.89 9.18
C PRO A 87 -18.61 -4.70 10.17
N ARG A 88 -17.85 -4.78 11.26
CA ARG A 88 -17.71 -3.73 12.28
C ARG A 88 -16.47 -2.86 12.09
N ALA A 89 -15.68 -3.07 11.04
CA ALA A 89 -14.50 -2.26 10.77
C ALA A 89 -14.88 -0.79 10.59
N HIS A 90 -14.13 0.08 11.21
CA HIS A 90 -14.30 1.52 11.05
C HIS A 90 -13.38 2.00 9.93
N ALA A 91 -13.91 2.06 8.71
CA ALA A 91 -13.15 2.47 7.54
C ALA A 91 -13.99 3.39 6.63
N PHE A 92 -13.32 4.18 5.80
CA PHE A 92 -13.97 5.15 4.92
C PHE A 92 -13.40 5.07 3.51
N LYS A 93 -14.26 5.20 2.51
CA LYS A 93 -13.82 5.47 1.14
C LYS A 93 -13.41 6.93 1.05
N GLY A 94 -12.14 7.20 0.73
CA GLY A 94 -11.69 8.58 0.62
C GLY A 94 -10.23 8.74 0.22
N ASP A 95 -9.94 9.97 -0.20
CA ASP A 95 -8.59 10.45 -0.47
C ASP A 95 -8.00 11.01 0.83
N ILE A 96 -6.84 10.50 1.24
CA ILE A 96 -6.17 10.95 2.47
C ILE A 96 -5.89 12.46 2.49
N LEU A 97 -5.67 13.07 1.33
CA LEU A 97 -5.47 14.52 1.23
C LEU A 97 -6.72 15.34 1.57
N LYS A 98 -7.90 14.72 1.48
CA LYS A 98 -9.21 15.34 1.76
C LYS A 98 -9.81 14.88 3.08
N PHE A 99 -9.16 13.93 3.74
CA PHE A 99 -9.63 13.38 5.00
C PHE A 99 -9.38 14.37 6.13
N ASP A 100 -10.39 14.61 6.94
CA ASP A 100 -10.29 15.36 8.19
C ASP A 100 -10.80 14.50 9.35
N SER A 101 -10.27 14.75 10.53
CA SER A 101 -10.63 14.05 11.76
C SER A 101 -10.92 15.04 12.86
N ASP A 102 -11.97 14.78 13.65
CA ASP A 102 -12.36 15.60 14.80
C ASP A 102 -11.35 15.57 15.95
N ALA A 103 -10.49 14.56 15.98
CA ALA A 103 -9.43 14.42 16.98
C ALA A 103 -8.17 13.83 16.35
N PRO A 104 -6.97 14.24 16.82
CA PRO A 104 -5.72 13.74 16.30
C PRO A 104 -5.52 12.26 16.63
N TYR A 105 -4.59 11.63 15.91
CA TYR A 105 -4.20 10.23 16.08
C TYR A 105 -2.90 10.13 16.86
N ASP A 106 -2.83 9.15 17.76
CA ASP A 106 -1.61 8.83 18.52
C ASP A 106 -0.62 8.04 17.67
N TYR A 107 -1.16 7.25 16.74
CA TYR A 107 -0.37 6.41 15.85
C TYR A 107 -0.97 6.35 14.44
N ILE A 108 -0.12 6.55 13.43
CA ILE A 108 -0.48 6.39 12.01
C ILE A 108 0.50 5.40 11.39
N PHE A 109 0.01 4.44 10.61
CA PHE A 109 0.93 3.60 9.83
C PHE A 109 0.43 3.33 8.42
N ILE A 110 1.37 3.21 7.46
CA ILE A 110 1.13 2.77 6.10
C ILE A 110 2.00 1.53 5.87
N SER A 111 1.34 0.39 5.71
CA SER A 111 1.99 -0.92 5.63
C SER A 111 2.37 -1.32 4.19
N SER A 112 3.11 -2.43 4.07
CA SER A 112 3.33 -3.17 2.83
C SER A 112 3.84 -2.32 1.65
N GLY A 113 4.71 -1.36 1.90
CA GLY A 113 5.25 -0.48 0.86
C GLY A 113 4.24 0.43 0.17
N SER A 114 2.99 0.53 0.69
CA SER A 114 1.90 1.26 0.03
C SER A 114 2.19 2.75 -0.16
N PHE A 115 3.07 3.36 0.63
CA PHE A 115 3.50 4.74 0.40
C PHE A 115 4.14 4.94 -0.98
N SER A 116 4.78 3.93 -1.53
CA SER A 116 5.38 3.94 -2.87
C SER A 116 4.37 4.10 -4.01
N LEU A 117 3.07 3.93 -3.76
CA LEU A 117 2.00 4.20 -4.73
C LEU A 117 1.87 5.70 -5.07
N PHE A 118 2.41 6.60 -4.24
CA PHE A 118 2.52 8.03 -4.54
C PHE A 118 3.72 8.31 -5.45
N THR A 119 3.60 8.03 -6.74
CA THR A 119 4.70 8.19 -7.72
C THR A 119 4.96 9.65 -8.13
N ASP A 120 4.03 10.58 -7.89
CA ASP A 120 4.25 12.02 -8.04
C ASP A 120 4.86 12.59 -6.76
N GLU A 121 6.05 13.18 -6.87
CA GLU A 121 6.80 13.70 -5.71
C GLU A 121 6.04 14.76 -4.93
N GLY A 122 5.37 15.68 -5.65
CA GLY A 122 4.61 16.75 -5.00
C GLY A 122 3.36 16.20 -4.29
N ALA A 123 2.74 15.13 -4.81
CA ALA A 123 1.66 14.44 -4.13
C ALA A 123 2.16 13.73 -2.87
N ALA A 124 3.28 13.02 -2.97
CA ALA A 124 3.91 12.35 -1.83
C ALA A 124 4.22 13.36 -0.70
N ASP A 125 4.85 14.50 -1.03
CA ASP A 125 5.17 15.53 -0.03
C ASP A 125 3.90 16.09 0.63
N ARG A 126 2.83 16.36 -0.12
CA ARG A 126 1.55 16.81 0.45
C ARG A 126 0.93 15.77 1.39
N VAL A 127 1.05 14.48 1.03
CA VAL A 127 0.57 13.39 1.88
C VAL A 127 1.35 13.34 3.19
N LEU A 128 2.68 13.46 3.17
CA LEU A 128 3.49 13.50 4.40
C LEU A 128 3.09 14.67 5.32
N VAL A 129 2.90 15.87 4.75
CA VAL A 129 2.44 17.04 5.51
C VAL A 129 1.04 16.79 6.09
N LYS A 130 0.13 16.19 5.30
CA LYS A 130 -1.22 15.85 5.77
C LYS A 130 -1.19 14.85 6.90
N LEU A 131 -0.43 13.75 6.76
CA LEU A 131 -0.31 12.72 7.81
C LEU A 131 0.27 13.31 9.10
N ARG A 132 1.30 14.13 8.99
CA ARG A 132 1.85 14.85 10.15
C ARG A 132 0.80 15.73 10.84
N SER A 133 -0.05 16.42 10.07
CA SER A 133 -1.11 17.28 10.63
C SER A 133 -2.21 16.52 11.36
N LEU A 134 -2.35 15.22 11.10
CA LEU A 134 -3.32 14.36 11.76
C LEU A 134 -2.78 13.74 13.06
N LEU A 135 -1.48 13.85 13.34
CA LEU A 135 -0.87 13.30 14.56
C LEU A 135 -1.07 14.19 15.77
N ALA A 136 -1.30 13.57 16.91
CA ALA A 136 -1.27 14.21 18.22
C ALA A 136 0.16 14.69 18.58
N PRO A 137 0.33 15.67 19.48
CA PRO A 137 1.63 15.97 20.05
C PRO A 137 2.26 14.69 20.66
N GLY A 138 3.51 14.39 20.28
CA GLY A 138 4.18 13.16 20.67
C GLY A 138 3.71 11.90 19.93
N GLY A 139 2.79 12.03 18.99
CA GLY A 139 2.30 10.93 18.16
C GLY A 139 3.38 10.38 17.23
N LYS A 140 3.18 9.14 16.79
CA LYS A 140 4.12 8.41 15.92
C LYS A 140 3.53 8.09 14.57
N MET A 141 4.37 8.09 13.54
CA MET A 141 4.06 7.53 12.24
C MET A 141 5.06 6.45 11.87
N VAL A 142 4.57 5.34 11.32
CA VAL A 142 5.42 4.29 10.74
C VAL A 142 4.97 4.03 9.32
N ILE A 143 5.87 4.15 8.35
CA ILE A 143 5.56 3.89 6.94
C ILE A 143 6.58 2.94 6.33
N ALA A 144 6.10 2.07 5.45
CA ALA A 144 6.94 1.25 4.60
C ALA A 144 7.00 1.84 3.19
N ALA A 145 8.17 1.79 2.58
CA ALA A 145 8.36 2.17 1.17
C ALA A 145 9.31 1.19 0.48
N GLU A 146 9.07 1.01 -0.82
CA GLU A 146 9.88 0.17 -1.68
C GLU A 146 11.23 0.84 -1.98
N SER A 147 12.28 0.04 -1.93
CA SER A 147 13.65 0.48 -2.19
C SER A 147 14.05 0.27 -3.65
N MET A 148 15.24 0.77 -4.00
CA MET A 148 15.85 0.55 -5.30
C MET A 148 16.12 -0.92 -5.61
N ALA A 149 16.17 -1.80 -4.60
CA ALA A 149 16.33 -3.24 -4.80
C ALA A 149 15.18 -3.87 -5.60
N GLY A 150 13.98 -3.26 -5.56
CA GLY A 150 12.82 -3.68 -6.34
C GLY A 150 12.85 -3.29 -7.82
N ALA A 151 13.88 -2.56 -8.29
CA ALA A 151 13.95 -2.13 -9.68
C ALA A 151 14.19 -3.30 -10.63
N CYS A 152 13.26 -3.53 -11.53
CA CYS A 152 13.40 -4.58 -12.53
C CYS A 152 12.89 -4.16 -13.91
N ASN A 153 13.44 -4.80 -14.93
CA ASN A 153 12.98 -4.67 -16.32
C ASN A 153 12.68 -6.05 -16.89
N GLY A 154 11.50 -6.19 -17.47
CA GLY A 154 11.14 -7.33 -18.29
C GLY A 154 11.55 -7.16 -19.74
N ASP A 155 11.19 -8.13 -20.56
CA ASP A 155 11.38 -8.11 -22.03
C ASP A 155 10.26 -7.36 -22.78
N GLY A 156 9.36 -6.72 -22.06
CA GLY A 156 8.20 -5.99 -22.60
C GLY A 156 6.99 -6.89 -22.91
N SER A 157 7.03 -8.17 -22.51
CA SER A 157 5.89 -9.08 -22.64
C SER A 157 5.19 -9.27 -21.28
N TYR A 158 3.87 -9.55 -21.33
CA TYR A 158 3.12 -9.98 -20.15
C TYR A 158 3.47 -11.41 -19.80
N ARG A 159 3.77 -11.64 -18.54
CA ARG A 159 4.05 -12.97 -17.98
C ARG A 159 2.96 -13.33 -16.98
N LEU A 160 2.51 -14.58 -17.02
CA LEU A 160 1.59 -15.09 -16.00
C LEU A 160 2.29 -15.09 -14.64
N VAL A 161 1.72 -14.35 -13.70
CA VAL A 161 2.22 -14.24 -12.31
C VAL A 161 1.50 -15.23 -11.42
N SER A 162 0.17 -15.34 -11.55
CA SER A 162 -0.63 -16.32 -10.80
C SER A 162 -1.82 -16.81 -11.60
N ALA A 163 -2.25 -18.04 -11.30
CA ALA A 163 -3.49 -18.64 -11.75
C ALA A 163 -4.19 -19.25 -10.53
N ILE A 164 -5.38 -18.75 -10.23
CA ILE A 164 -6.16 -19.09 -9.04
C ILE A 164 -7.38 -19.90 -9.52
N PRO A 165 -7.43 -21.22 -9.30
CA PRO A 165 -8.58 -22.02 -9.63
C PRO A 165 -9.71 -21.79 -8.63
N PHE A 166 -10.96 -21.86 -9.11
CA PHE A 166 -12.17 -21.86 -8.28
C PHE A 166 -12.80 -23.27 -8.25
N ASP A 167 -13.55 -23.53 -7.20
CA ASP A 167 -14.23 -24.84 -7.01
C ASP A 167 -15.25 -25.15 -8.10
N ASP A 168 -15.78 -24.11 -8.77
CA ASP A 168 -16.77 -24.23 -9.86
C ASP A 168 -16.13 -24.42 -11.25
N GLY A 169 -14.82 -24.71 -11.32
CA GLY A 169 -14.08 -24.91 -12.57
C GLY A 169 -13.64 -23.61 -13.24
N GLY A 170 -13.87 -22.44 -12.62
CA GLY A 170 -13.34 -21.16 -13.08
C GLY A 170 -11.86 -20.99 -12.72
N GLU A 171 -11.21 -20.02 -13.35
CA GLU A 171 -9.82 -19.65 -13.07
C GLU A 171 -9.62 -18.16 -13.21
N LEU A 172 -9.01 -17.51 -12.22
CA LEU A 172 -8.60 -16.11 -12.27
C LEU A 172 -7.09 -16.04 -12.51
N ARG A 173 -6.70 -15.46 -13.65
CA ARG A 173 -5.31 -15.27 -14.06
C ARG A 173 -4.88 -13.84 -13.85
N PHE A 174 -3.71 -13.67 -13.26
CA PHE A 174 -3.01 -12.40 -13.18
C PHE A 174 -1.72 -12.46 -13.99
N SER A 175 -1.56 -11.53 -14.93
CA SER A 175 -0.35 -11.35 -15.71
C SER A 175 0.16 -9.93 -15.58
N SER A 176 1.47 -9.74 -15.56
CA SER A 176 2.11 -8.43 -15.50
C SER A 176 3.32 -8.36 -16.41
N MET A 177 3.75 -7.16 -16.72
CA MET A 177 5.04 -6.87 -17.33
C MET A 177 5.74 -5.78 -16.53
N ASP A 178 7.08 -5.79 -16.53
CA ASP A 178 7.87 -4.90 -15.71
C ASP A 178 8.71 -3.95 -16.54
N ARG A 179 8.74 -2.67 -16.13
CA ARG A 179 9.61 -1.65 -16.69
C ARG A 179 9.97 -0.62 -15.65
N TYR A 180 11.25 -0.42 -15.43
CA TYR A 180 11.76 0.63 -14.56
C TYR A 180 12.17 1.88 -15.37
N ASP A 181 11.77 3.05 -14.88
CA ASP A 181 12.21 4.35 -15.40
C ASP A 181 13.11 5.04 -14.36
N ALA A 182 14.40 5.06 -14.64
CA ALA A 182 15.40 5.65 -13.76
C ALA A 182 15.29 7.18 -13.60
N LYS A 183 14.62 7.89 -14.53
CA LYS A 183 14.44 9.35 -14.43
C LYS A 183 13.41 9.73 -13.38
N THR A 184 12.34 8.94 -13.29
CA THR A 184 11.24 9.14 -12.34
C THR A 184 11.32 8.19 -11.15
N GLN A 185 12.33 7.31 -11.10
CA GLN A 185 12.46 6.24 -10.12
C GLN A 185 11.17 5.41 -10.00
N THR A 186 10.46 5.21 -11.12
CA THR A 186 9.17 4.54 -11.11
C THR A 186 9.28 3.15 -11.72
N GLN A 187 8.87 2.16 -10.96
CA GLN A 187 8.61 0.81 -11.44
C GLN A 187 7.18 0.76 -11.96
N TYR A 188 7.03 0.40 -13.23
CA TYR A 188 5.75 0.16 -13.88
C TYR A 188 5.53 -1.34 -13.98
N SER A 189 4.44 -1.81 -13.41
CA SER A 189 4.05 -3.23 -13.45
C SER A 189 2.54 -3.35 -13.77
N PRO A 190 2.10 -2.84 -14.95
CA PRO A 190 0.67 -2.90 -15.29
C PRO A 190 0.18 -4.34 -15.25
N GLY A 191 -0.95 -4.52 -14.56
CA GLY A 191 -1.59 -5.80 -14.34
C GLY A 191 -2.73 -6.06 -15.31
N ARG A 192 -2.85 -7.30 -15.75
CA ARG A 192 -4.00 -7.82 -16.49
C ARG A 192 -4.59 -8.97 -15.71
N TYR A 193 -5.84 -8.82 -15.30
CA TYR A 193 -6.62 -9.81 -14.58
C TYR A 193 -7.68 -10.37 -15.54
N GLU A 194 -7.78 -11.69 -15.63
CA GLU A 194 -8.64 -12.39 -16.58
C GLU A 194 -9.37 -13.52 -15.86
N LEU A 195 -10.71 -13.48 -15.87
CA LEU A 195 -11.55 -14.52 -15.32
C LEU A 195 -11.99 -15.46 -16.45
N TYR A 196 -11.68 -16.72 -16.30
CA TYR A 196 -12.09 -17.80 -17.20
C TYR A 196 -13.18 -18.65 -16.56
N ARG A 197 -14.12 -19.15 -17.39
CA ARG A 197 -15.13 -20.14 -17.03
C ARG A 197 -15.19 -21.17 -18.17
N ASP A 198 -15.14 -22.45 -17.86
CA ASP A 198 -15.14 -23.52 -18.87
C ASP A 198 -14.10 -23.32 -19.99
N GLY A 199 -12.96 -22.70 -19.66
CA GLY A 199 -11.88 -22.39 -20.57
C GLY A 199 -12.06 -21.12 -21.42
N GLU A 200 -13.21 -20.44 -21.31
CA GLU A 200 -13.48 -19.20 -22.03
C GLU A 200 -13.28 -17.97 -21.16
N LEU A 201 -12.73 -16.90 -21.75
CA LEU A 201 -12.56 -15.61 -21.09
C LEU A 201 -13.92 -14.94 -20.92
N VAL A 202 -14.38 -14.75 -19.68
CA VAL A 202 -15.67 -14.11 -19.37
C VAL A 202 -15.56 -12.67 -18.89
N GLU A 203 -14.42 -12.31 -18.28
CA GLU A 203 -14.16 -10.95 -17.82
C GLU A 203 -12.68 -10.63 -17.82
N SER A 204 -12.34 -9.36 -18.05
CA SER A 204 -10.97 -8.88 -17.92
C SER A 204 -10.94 -7.49 -17.30
N GLU A 205 -9.89 -7.24 -16.51
CA GLU A 205 -9.63 -5.97 -15.84
C GLU A 205 -8.16 -5.59 -15.99
N TRP A 206 -7.90 -4.31 -16.12
CA TRP A 206 -6.55 -3.75 -16.22
C TRP A 206 -6.28 -2.81 -15.07
N MET A 207 -5.09 -2.94 -14.50
CA MET A 207 -4.58 -2.06 -13.47
C MET A 207 -3.28 -1.39 -13.94
N ASP A 208 -3.24 -0.07 -13.93
CA ASP A 208 -2.02 0.71 -14.17
C ASP A 208 -1.22 0.81 -12.86
N PHE A 209 -0.54 -0.31 -12.51
CA PHE A 209 0.25 -0.38 -11.29
C PHE A 209 1.60 0.29 -11.47
N GLN A 210 1.88 1.24 -10.60
CA GLN A 210 3.10 2.03 -10.60
C GLN A 210 3.53 2.31 -9.16
N ILE A 211 4.80 2.09 -8.85
CA ILE A 211 5.38 2.43 -7.55
C ILE A 211 6.65 3.26 -7.74
N ARG A 212 6.86 4.21 -6.83
CA ARG A 212 8.13 4.91 -6.71
C ARG A 212 9.09 4.07 -5.87
N LEU A 213 10.31 3.89 -6.36
CA LEU A 213 11.38 3.26 -5.61
C LEU A 213 12.25 4.35 -4.99
N TYR A 214 12.49 4.24 -3.69
CA TYR A 214 13.25 5.24 -2.94
C TYR A 214 14.72 4.84 -2.78
N ARG A 215 15.61 5.83 -2.83
CA ARG A 215 17.00 5.66 -2.44
C ARG A 215 17.15 5.81 -0.92
N PHE A 216 18.18 5.21 -0.39
CA PHE A 216 18.54 5.40 1.02
C PHE A 216 18.77 6.90 1.32
N GLY A 217 18.17 7.42 2.37
CA GLY A 217 18.24 8.82 2.77
C GLY A 217 17.28 9.76 2.00
N GLU A 218 16.60 9.29 0.97
CA GLU A 218 15.74 10.17 0.15
C GLU A 218 14.42 10.51 0.88
N LEU A 219 13.73 9.50 1.39
CA LEU A 219 12.44 9.72 2.05
C LEU A 219 12.61 10.33 3.45
N GLU A 220 13.73 10.07 4.13
CA GLU A 220 14.10 10.74 5.37
C GLU A 220 14.11 12.25 5.21
N GLN A 221 14.79 12.76 4.17
CA GLN A 221 14.85 14.19 3.89
C GLN A 221 13.47 14.80 3.59
N ARG A 222 12.54 14.02 2.99
CA ARG A 222 11.17 14.47 2.75
C ARG A 222 10.37 14.51 4.04
N LEU A 223 10.53 13.52 4.91
CA LEU A 223 9.92 13.45 6.24
C LEU A 223 10.38 14.62 7.14
N GLU A 224 11.68 14.91 7.16
CA GLU A 224 12.22 16.06 7.88
C GLU A 224 11.64 17.38 7.35
N ARG A 225 11.58 17.56 6.02
CA ARG A 225 10.95 18.75 5.39
C ARG A 225 9.45 18.85 5.68
N ALA A 226 8.75 17.71 5.83
CA ALA A 226 7.36 17.69 6.25
C ALA A 226 7.19 18.05 7.74
N GLY A 227 8.30 18.16 8.49
CA GLY A 227 8.33 18.66 9.88
C GLY A 227 8.28 17.55 10.94
N PHE A 228 8.63 16.32 10.61
CA PHE A 228 8.87 15.29 11.63
C PHE A 228 10.15 15.61 12.40
N ALA A 229 10.09 15.50 13.72
CA ALA A 229 11.20 15.88 14.62
C ALA A 229 12.29 14.81 14.69
N SER A 230 11.92 13.54 14.48
CA SER A 230 12.85 12.43 14.36
C SER A 230 12.41 11.46 13.28
N VAL A 231 13.38 10.91 12.57
CA VAL A 231 13.19 9.86 11.56
C VAL A 231 14.27 8.79 11.78
N THR A 232 13.84 7.55 11.92
CA THR A 232 14.74 6.39 11.98
C THR A 232 14.35 5.41 10.89
N THR A 233 15.33 4.93 10.12
CA THR A 233 15.10 4.03 8.98
C THR A 233 15.64 2.64 9.27
N TYR A 234 14.78 1.65 9.13
CA TYR A 234 15.10 0.23 9.24
C TYR A 234 15.00 -0.46 7.88
N ARG A 235 15.72 -1.57 7.72
CA ARG A 235 15.69 -2.43 6.54
C ARG A 235 14.91 -3.74 6.75
N SER A 236 14.44 -4.00 7.97
CA SER A 236 13.71 -5.21 8.32
C SER A 236 12.74 -4.97 9.47
N PHE A 237 11.77 -5.86 9.64
CA PHE A 237 10.80 -5.82 10.72
C PHE A 237 11.43 -6.11 12.11
N ASP A 238 12.66 -6.62 12.15
CA ASP A 238 13.48 -6.74 13.38
C ASP A 238 14.17 -5.43 13.79
N LYS A 239 13.84 -4.32 13.11
CA LYS A 239 14.43 -3.00 13.35
C LYS A 239 15.94 -2.94 13.13
N GLU A 240 16.47 -3.73 12.18
CA GLU A 240 17.84 -3.54 11.74
C GLU A 240 18.00 -2.20 11.00
N PRO A 241 18.98 -1.37 11.37
CA PRO A 241 19.22 -0.10 10.68
C PRO A 241 19.47 -0.28 9.19
N ALA A 242 18.86 0.57 8.38
CA ALA A 242 19.09 0.60 6.94
C ALA A 242 20.56 0.94 6.63
N LYS A 243 21.07 0.39 5.52
CA LYS A 243 22.50 0.45 5.15
C LYS A 243 22.74 1.08 3.78
N GLY A 244 21.78 1.00 2.87
CA GLY A 244 21.93 1.52 1.51
C GLY A 244 20.81 1.14 0.56
N ASP A 245 20.95 1.58 -0.69
CA ASP A 245 19.94 1.46 -1.76
C ASP A 245 19.50 0.02 -2.05
N MET A 246 20.30 -0.99 -1.67
CA MET A 246 20.04 -2.40 -1.95
C MET A 246 19.42 -3.16 -0.77
N ASP A 247 19.03 -2.47 0.30
CA ASP A 247 18.12 -3.06 1.30
C ASP A 247 16.77 -3.35 0.63
N GLU A 248 16.14 -4.47 0.95
CA GLU A 248 14.92 -4.92 0.24
C GLU A 248 13.74 -3.96 0.41
N MET A 249 13.66 -3.26 1.54
CA MET A 249 12.65 -2.28 1.87
C MET A 249 13.20 -1.20 2.80
N PHE A 250 12.44 -0.12 2.96
CA PHE A 250 12.67 0.86 4.00
C PHE A 250 11.44 1.01 4.89
N LEU A 251 11.66 0.95 6.20
CA LEU A 251 10.67 1.17 7.24
C LEU A 251 11.07 2.43 8.01
N TYR A 252 10.21 3.43 8.01
CA TYR A 252 10.48 4.73 8.63
C TYR A 252 9.65 4.87 9.90
N GLU A 253 10.32 4.97 11.05
CA GLU A 253 9.72 5.39 12.31
C GLU A 253 9.91 6.88 12.46
N CYS A 254 8.80 7.62 12.57
CA CYS A 254 8.79 9.08 12.64
C CYS A 254 8.04 9.54 13.89
N SER A 255 8.48 10.66 14.49
CA SER A 255 7.74 11.30 15.57
C SER A 255 7.56 12.80 15.31
N VAL A 256 6.47 13.35 15.84
CA VAL A 256 6.26 14.80 16.00
C VAL A 256 6.79 15.23 17.36
N GLY A 257 7.38 16.42 17.41
CA GLY A 257 7.87 17.01 18.66
C GLY A 257 6.72 17.43 19.57
#